data_4041278430a1c605bcfcf56bb1e1d9b5
#
_entry.id   4041278430a1c605bcfcf56bb1e1d9b5
#
_cell.length_a   1.000
_cell.length_b   1.000
_cell.length_c   1.000
_cell.angle_alpha   90.00
_cell.angle_beta   90.00
_cell.angle_gamma   90.00
#
_symmetry.space_group_name_H-M   'P 1'
#
loop_
_entity.id
_entity.type
_entity.pdbx_description
1 polymer ?
#
loop_
_entity_poly.entity_id
_entity_poly.type
_entity_poly.pdbx_seq_one_letter_code
_entity_poly.pdbx_strand_id
1 'polypeptide(L)'
;VSVERPRYVLDSFALLAYLAAEPGEAQVKAVLAAAQARQAEAYLSIVNYGEVIYITEREQGLPAAQRAISAIDQLPIAVIEADRKQTFAAAHVKAHYAISYADAFATALAEGLAAVLLTGDPEMRKVEGRITIEWLPQPDGTTP
;
A
#
# COMPACT_ATOMS: atom_id res chain seq x y z
N VAL A 1 -3.78 -30.40 -3.77
CA VAL A 1 -2.70 -29.41 -3.86
C VAL A 1 -3.30 -28.03 -3.68
N SER A 2 -2.87 -27.30 -2.66
CA SER A 2 -3.32 -25.93 -2.47
C SER A 2 -2.61 -25.02 -3.48
N VAL A 3 -3.39 -24.21 -4.19
CA VAL A 3 -2.84 -23.17 -5.06
C VAL A 3 -2.56 -21.94 -4.20
N GLU A 4 -1.32 -21.48 -4.20
CA GLU A 4 -0.94 -20.30 -3.47
C GLU A 4 -1.52 -19.07 -4.17
N ARG A 5 -2.17 -18.20 -3.38
CA ARG A 5 -2.78 -16.97 -3.90
C ARG A 5 -1.72 -15.88 -4.02
N PRO A 6 -1.76 -15.06 -5.08
CA PRO A 6 -0.91 -13.89 -5.13
C PRO A 6 -1.20 -12.94 -3.96
N ARG A 7 -0.15 -12.36 -3.41
CA ARG A 7 -0.22 -11.42 -2.30
C ARG A 7 0.21 -10.04 -2.78
N TYR A 8 -0.55 -9.04 -2.36
CA TYR A 8 -0.28 -7.63 -2.69
C TYR A 8 -0.21 -6.81 -1.42
N VAL A 9 0.73 -5.88 -1.40
CA VAL A 9 0.78 -4.82 -0.38
C VAL A 9 0.43 -3.51 -1.07
N LEU A 10 -0.54 -2.78 -0.53
CA LEU A 10 -0.85 -1.43 -0.96
C LEU A 10 -0.07 -0.45 -0.09
N ASP A 11 0.59 0.53 -0.71
CA ASP A 11 1.13 1.66 0.03
C ASP A 11 0.09 2.79 0.09
N SER A 12 0.44 3.91 0.68
CA SER A 12 -0.46 5.07 0.75
C SER A 12 -0.80 5.63 -0.63
N PHE A 13 0.14 5.60 -1.58
CA PHE A 13 -0.13 6.04 -2.96
C PHE A 13 -1.26 5.22 -3.59
N ALA A 14 -1.18 3.89 -3.50
CA ALA A 14 -2.19 3.00 -4.09
C ALA A 14 -3.57 3.25 -3.48
N LEU A 15 -3.63 3.38 -2.16
CA LEU A 15 -4.90 3.56 -1.47
C LEU A 15 -5.51 4.94 -1.78
N LEU A 16 -4.69 5.99 -1.83
CA LEU A 16 -5.14 7.32 -2.22
C LEU A 16 -5.63 7.35 -3.67
N ALA A 17 -4.96 6.67 -4.59
CA ALA A 17 -5.38 6.58 -5.98
C ALA A 17 -6.76 5.94 -6.10
N TYR A 18 -7.02 4.91 -5.31
CA TYR A 18 -8.32 4.25 -5.27
C TYR A 18 -9.40 5.17 -4.69
N LEU A 19 -9.12 5.82 -3.57
CA LEU A 19 -10.11 6.67 -2.89
C LEU A 19 -10.44 7.94 -3.67
N ALA A 20 -9.47 8.49 -4.40
CA ALA A 20 -9.62 9.74 -5.15
C ALA A 20 -9.93 9.51 -6.65
N ALA A 21 -10.18 8.28 -7.07
CA ALA A 21 -10.46 7.92 -8.46
C ALA A 21 -9.40 8.44 -9.43
N GLU A 22 -8.14 8.30 -9.07
CA GLU A 22 -7.00 8.70 -9.90
C GLU A 22 -6.67 7.61 -10.93
N PRO A 23 -5.74 7.85 -11.88
CA PRO A 23 -5.46 6.90 -12.97
C PRO A 23 -5.11 5.47 -12.53
N GLY A 24 -4.53 5.29 -11.34
CA GLY A 24 -4.21 3.96 -10.78
C GLY A 24 -5.41 3.21 -10.21
N GLU A 25 -6.58 3.81 -10.13
CA GLU A 25 -7.76 3.20 -9.50
C GLU A 25 -8.11 1.83 -10.08
N ALA A 26 -8.09 1.69 -11.41
CA ALA A 26 -8.51 0.45 -12.07
C ALA A 26 -7.65 -0.76 -11.62
N GLN A 27 -6.35 -0.57 -11.50
CA GLN A 27 -5.43 -1.64 -11.07
C GLN A 27 -5.65 -2.01 -9.61
N VAL A 28 -5.82 -1.02 -8.73
CA VAL A 28 -6.12 -1.25 -7.31
C VAL A 28 -7.47 -1.95 -7.17
N LYS A 29 -8.47 -1.50 -7.90
CA LYS A 29 -9.82 -2.08 -7.90
C LYS A 29 -9.79 -3.54 -8.33
N ALA A 30 -8.97 -3.89 -9.34
CA ALA A 30 -8.82 -5.27 -9.79
C ALA A 30 -8.21 -6.16 -8.69
N VAL A 31 -7.20 -5.67 -7.97
CA VAL A 31 -6.61 -6.40 -6.83
C VAL A 31 -7.65 -6.58 -5.72
N LEU A 32 -8.39 -5.55 -5.39
CA LEU A 32 -9.43 -5.63 -4.35
C LEU A 32 -10.56 -6.59 -4.74
N ALA A 33 -10.97 -6.60 -6.01
CA ALA A 33 -11.97 -7.55 -6.50
C ALA A 33 -11.47 -8.99 -6.40
N ALA A 34 -10.22 -9.25 -6.76
CA ALA A 34 -9.60 -10.56 -6.62
C ALA A 34 -9.52 -10.98 -5.14
N ALA A 35 -9.19 -10.07 -4.25
CA ALA A 35 -9.14 -10.33 -2.81
C ALA A 35 -10.54 -10.64 -2.27
N GLN A 36 -11.57 -9.92 -2.70
CA GLN A 36 -12.95 -10.17 -2.31
C GLN A 36 -13.42 -11.57 -2.77
N ALA A 37 -12.98 -12.00 -3.94
CA ALA A 37 -13.27 -13.31 -4.49
C ALA A 37 -12.37 -14.42 -3.93
N ARG A 38 -11.48 -14.10 -2.98
CA ARG A 38 -10.51 -15.03 -2.39
C ARG A 38 -9.53 -15.63 -3.41
N GLN A 39 -9.26 -14.89 -4.47
CA GLN A 39 -8.29 -15.26 -5.51
C GLN A 39 -6.95 -14.55 -5.32
N ALA A 40 -6.88 -13.61 -4.40
CA ALA A 40 -5.68 -12.89 -4.00
C ALA A 40 -5.78 -12.48 -2.54
N GLU A 41 -4.68 -12.00 -1.97
CA GLU A 41 -4.63 -11.42 -0.63
C GLU A 41 -4.08 -10.00 -0.74
N ALA A 42 -4.74 -9.05 -0.07
CA ALA A 42 -4.33 -7.65 -0.05
C ALA A 42 -4.00 -7.23 1.39
N TYR A 43 -2.91 -6.52 1.55
CA TYR A 43 -2.36 -6.12 2.86
C TYR A 43 -2.05 -4.63 2.87
N LEU A 44 -2.14 -4.04 4.03
CA LEU A 44 -1.83 -2.62 4.26
C LEU A 44 -1.15 -2.48 5.62
N SER A 45 0.02 -1.84 5.66
CA SER A 45 0.62 -1.48 6.94
C SER A 45 -0.23 -0.41 7.62
N ILE A 46 -0.42 -0.52 8.94
CA ILE A 46 -1.12 0.51 9.73
C ILE A 46 -0.42 1.88 9.60
N VAL A 47 0.88 1.90 9.36
CA VAL A 47 1.64 3.14 9.14
C VAL A 47 1.20 3.83 7.85
N ASN A 48 1.03 3.07 6.77
CA ASN A 48 0.52 3.62 5.50
C ASN A 48 -0.95 4.02 5.63
N TYR A 49 -1.73 3.28 6.39
CA TYR A 49 -3.10 3.64 6.70
C TYR A 49 -3.16 5.01 7.39
N GLY A 50 -2.35 5.19 8.45
CA GLY A 50 -2.26 6.47 9.13
C GLY A 50 -1.85 7.61 8.21
N GLU A 51 -0.93 7.36 7.29
CA GLU A 51 -0.51 8.36 6.29
C GLU A 51 -1.68 8.79 5.40
N VAL A 52 -2.47 7.84 4.91
CA VAL A 52 -3.68 8.16 4.11
C VAL A 52 -4.64 9.03 4.92
N ILE A 53 -4.82 8.72 6.20
CA ILE A 53 -5.77 9.44 7.05
C ILE A 53 -5.30 10.87 7.31
N TYR A 54 -4.01 11.08 7.67
CA TYR A 54 -3.56 12.46 7.93
C TYR A 54 -3.53 13.31 6.65
N ILE A 55 -3.18 12.72 5.51
CA ILE A 55 -3.21 13.44 4.23
C ILE A 55 -4.65 13.86 3.91
N THR A 56 -5.60 12.95 4.06
CA THR A 56 -7.03 13.23 3.80
C THR A 56 -7.56 14.31 4.74
N GLU A 57 -7.23 14.23 6.03
CA GLU A 57 -7.66 15.24 6.99
C GLU A 57 -7.07 16.61 6.68
N ARG A 58 -5.77 16.66 6.38
CA ARG A 58 -5.09 17.92 6.06
C ARG A 58 -5.65 18.59 4.81
N GLU A 59 -6.01 17.80 3.80
CA GLU A 59 -6.47 18.33 2.52
C GLU A 59 -7.99 18.55 2.47
N GLN A 60 -8.78 17.75 3.19
CA GLN A 60 -10.23 17.72 3.05
C GLN A 60 -10.99 17.84 4.38
N GLY A 61 -10.29 17.84 5.51
CA GLY A 61 -10.89 17.99 6.85
C GLY A 61 -11.23 16.65 7.52
N LEU A 62 -11.50 16.75 8.82
CA LEU A 62 -11.76 15.58 9.68
C LEU A 62 -12.96 14.73 9.22
N PRO A 63 -14.12 15.31 8.81
CA PRO A 63 -15.22 14.47 8.33
C PRO A 63 -14.84 13.60 7.14
N ALA A 64 -14.01 14.10 6.21
CA ALA A 64 -13.51 13.32 5.07
C ALA A 64 -12.59 12.19 5.53
N ALA A 65 -11.72 12.46 6.51
CA ALA A 65 -10.85 11.44 7.10
C ALA A 65 -11.67 10.33 7.76
N GLN A 66 -12.72 10.68 8.49
CA GLN A 66 -13.62 9.70 9.12
C GLN A 66 -14.34 8.83 8.09
N ARG A 67 -14.78 9.43 6.97
CA ARG A 67 -15.37 8.67 5.87
C ARG A 67 -14.37 7.73 5.23
N ALA A 68 -13.12 8.17 5.08
CA ALA A 68 -12.04 7.34 4.54
C ALA A 68 -11.79 6.11 5.42
N ILE A 69 -11.75 6.29 6.76
CA ILE A 69 -11.61 5.17 7.69
C ILE A 69 -12.74 4.17 7.49
N SER A 70 -13.99 4.63 7.45
CA SER A 70 -15.13 3.74 7.25
C SER A 70 -15.06 2.99 5.93
N ALA A 71 -14.63 3.66 4.86
CA ALA A 71 -14.49 3.05 3.54
C ALA A 71 -13.38 1.99 3.52
N ILE A 72 -12.22 2.32 4.07
CA ILE A 72 -11.06 1.42 4.08
C ILE A 72 -11.35 0.18 4.92
N ASP A 73 -11.99 0.33 6.08
CA ASP A 73 -12.29 -0.79 6.97
C ASP A 73 -13.29 -1.78 6.36
N GLN A 74 -14.01 -1.40 5.30
CA GLN A 74 -14.91 -2.28 4.57
C GLN A 74 -14.23 -2.99 3.38
N LEU A 75 -13.02 -2.63 3.04
CA LEU A 75 -12.30 -3.25 1.94
C LEU A 75 -11.71 -4.60 2.36
N PRO A 76 -11.55 -5.54 1.40
CA PRO A 76 -10.96 -6.85 1.68
C PRO A 76 -9.44 -6.76 1.82
N ILE A 77 -8.98 -5.99 2.78
CA ILE A 77 -7.57 -5.73 3.07
C ILE A 77 -7.28 -6.14 4.50
N ALA A 78 -6.21 -6.90 4.71
CA ALA A 78 -5.70 -7.18 6.04
C ALA A 78 -4.77 -6.05 6.46
N VAL A 79 -5.13 -5.33 7.51
CA VAL A 79 -4.30 -4.27 8.10
C VAL A 79 -3.31 -4.91 9.05
N ILE A 80 -2.03 -4.66 8.84
CA ILE A 80 -0.95 -5.23 9.63
C ILE A 80 -0.40 -4.17 10.59
N GLU A 81 -0.43 -4.50 11.87
CA GLU A 81 0.04 -3.60 12.92
C GLU A 81 1.55 -3.37 12.84
N ALA A 82 1.98 -2.19 13.27
CA ALA A 82 3.40 -1.84 13.39
C ALA A 82 3.94 -2.37 14.72
N ASP A 83 3.98 -3.70 14.85
CA ASP A 83 4.51 -4.36 16.02
C ASP A 83 6.05 -4.29 16.02
N ARG A 84 6.66 -4.90 17.04
CA ARG A 84 8.11 -4.90 17.18
C ARG A 84 8.81 -5.47 15.94
N LYS A 85 8.32 -6.60 15.43
CA LYS A 85 8.90 -7.29 14.26
C LYS A 85 8.81 -6.41 13.01
N GLN A 86 7.64 -5.86 12.74
CA GLN A 86 7.43 -5.00 11.57
C GLN A 86 8.26 -3.72 11.67
N THR A 87 8.32 -3.12 12.85
CA THR A 87 9.09 -1.90 13.07
C THR A 87 10.58 -2.12 12.82
N PHE A 88 11.13 -3.21 13.33
CA PHE A 88 12.55 -3.51 13.13
C PHE A 88 12.86 -3.86 11.67
N ALA A 89 11.97 -4.57 10.99
CA ALA A 89 12.12 -4.85 9.56
C ALA A 89 12.11 -3.55 8.73
N ALA A 90 11.20 -2.63 9.03
CA ALA A 90 11.14 -1.32 8.38
C ALA A 90 12.39 -0.48 8.69
N ALA A 91 12.87 -0.50 9.93
CA ALA A 91 14.09 0.19 10.33
C ALA A 91 15.30 -0.32 9.55
N HIS A 92 15.41 -1.63 9.34
CA HIS A 92 16.48 -2.23 8.55
C HIS A 92 16.44 -1.75 7.09
N VAL A 93 15.26 -1.72 6.47
CA VAL A 93 15.09 -1.17 5.11
C VAL A 93 15.51 0.30 5.08
N LYS A 94 15.02 1.10 6.01
CA LYS A 94 15.32 2.53 6.10
C LYS A 94 16.82 2.81 6.27
N ALA A 95 17.53 1.93 6.95
CA ALA A 95 18.97 2.06 7.15
C ALA A 95 19.77 1.94 5.84
N HIS A 96 19.22 1.26 4.84
CA HIS A 96 19.91 0.95 3.58
C HIS A 96 19.37 1.69 2.37
N TYR A 97 18.20 2.32 2.47
CA TYR A 97 17.55 3.01 1.35
C TYR A 97 17.05 4.39 1.76
N ALA A 98 17.29 5.38 0.90
CA ALA A 98 16.87 6.77 1.15
C ALA A 98 15.39 6.97 0.78
N ILE A 99 14.51 6.30 1.48
CA ILE A 99 13.05 6.40 1.34
C ILE A 99 12.44 6.85 2.66
N SER A 100 11.18 7.27 2.67
CA SER A 100 10.50 7.65 3.90
C SER A 100 10.31 6.43 4.82
N TYR A 101 10.08 6.68 6.12
CA TYR A 101 9.83 5.58 7.04
C TYR A 101 8.53 4.83 6.70
N ALA A 102 7.49 5.55 6.28
CA ALA A 102 6.26 4.92 5.81
C ALA A 102 6.50 4.00 4.60
N ASP A 103 7.31 4.45 3.64
CA ASP A 103 7.70 3.63 2.48
C ASP A 103 8.51 2.40 2.92
N ALA A 104 9.34 2.55 3.94
CA ALA A 104 10.11 1.43 4.50
C ALA A 104 9.18 0.38 5.13
N PHE A 105 8.09 0.79 5.79
CA PHE A 105 7.09 -0.14 6.32
C PHE A 105 6.41 -0.92 5.20
N ALA A 106 6.01 -0.27 4.11
CA ALA A 106 5.39 -0.95 2.97
C ALA A 106 6.37 -1.94 2.34
N THR A 107 7.62 -1.52 2.15
CA THR A 107 8.68 -2.36 1.57
C THR A 107 8.96 -3.60 2.43
N ALA A 108 9.13 -3.40 3.73
CA ALA A 108 9.40 -4.49 4.67
C ALA A 108 8.22 -5.48 4.74
N LEU A 109 7.00 -4.98 4.70
CA LEU A 109 5.81 -5.82 4.69
C LEU A 109 5.76 -6.68 3.41
N ALA A 110 6.00 -6.07 2.25
CA ALA A 110 6.04 -6.78 0.98
C ALA A 110 7.14 -7.87 0.97
N GLU A 111 8.31 -7.53 1.48
CA GLU A 111 9.42 -8.49 1.57
C GLU A 111 9.07 -9.67 2.48
N GLY A 112 8.54 -9.39 3.67
CA GLY A 112 8.21 -10.41 4.65
C GLY A 112 7.10 -11.36 4.21
N LEU A 113 6.17 -10.88 3.39
CA LEU A 113 5.06 -11.67 2.85
C LEU A 113 5.37 -12.29 1.48
N ALA A 114 6.53 -12.02 0.91
CA ALA A 114 6.84 -12.34 -0.49
C ALA A 114 5.71 -11.83 -1.41
N ALA A 115 5.26 -10.61 -1.15
CA ALA A 115 4.15 -9.97 -1.84
C ALA A 115 4.64 -8.96 -2.88
N VAL A 116 3.79 -8.68 -3.86
CA VAL A 116 4.00 -7.59 -4.82
C VAL A 116 3.55 -6.27 -4.16
N LEU A 117 4.41 -5.27 -4.19
CA LEU A 117 4.04 -3.92 -3.75
C LEU A 117 3.34 -3.19 -4.89
N LEU A 118 2.17 -2.65 -4.61
CA LEU A 118 1.38 -1.86 -5.55
C LEU A 118 1.59 -0.38 -5.20
N THR A 119 2.28 0.35 -6.06
CA THR A 119 2.61 1.76 -5.84
C THR A 119 2.80 2.51 -7.15
N GLY A 120 2.61 3.82 -7.11
CA GLY A 120 2.97 4.73 -8.21
C GLY A 120 4.00 5.78 -7.81
N ASP A 121 4.53 5.69 -6.59
CA ASP A 121 5.52 6.64 -6.10
C ASP A 121 6.90 6.35 -6.72
N PRO A 122 7.47 7.31 -7.51
CA PRO A 122 8.79 7.11 -8.14
C PRO A 122 9.92 6.83 -7.15
N GLU A 123 9.81 7.31 -5.90
CA GLU A 123 10.81 7.07 -4.85
C GLU A 123 11.01 5.57 -4.60
N MET A 124 9.97 4.75 -4.87
CA MET A 124 10.03 3.31 -4.66
C MET A 124 10.92 2.58 -5.67
N ARG A 125 11.39 3.25 -6.73
CA ARG A 125 12.41 2.66 -7.62
C ARG A 125 13.67 2.26 -6.87
N LYS A 126 13.97 2.96 -5.77
CA LYS A 126 15.15 2.68 -4.95
C LYS A 126 15.15 1.27 -4.35
N VAL A 127 13.99 0.66 -4.22
CA VAL A 127 13.84 -0.70 -3.65
C VAL A 127 13.42 -1.76 -4.67
N GLU A 128 13.36 -1.44 -5.95
CA GLU A 128 12.95 -2.39 -7.00
C GLU A 128 13.78 -3.67 -7.04
N GLY A 129 15.07 -3.59 -6.74
CA GLY A 129 15.94 -4.77 -6.70
C GLY A 129 15.72 -5.66 -5.48
N ARG A 130 14.98 -5.19 -4.48
CA ARG A 130 14.74 -5.92 -3.24
C ARG A 130 13.36 -6.58 -3.19
N ILE A 131 12.37 -5.95 -3.81
CA ILE A 131 10.98 -6.44 -3.86
C ILE A 131 10.45 -6.35 -5.29
N THR A 132 9.35 -7.03 -5.56
CA THR A 132 8.62 -6.90 -6.82
C THR A 132 7.60 -5.78 -6.70
N ILE A 133 7.58 -4.88 -7.68
CA ILE A 133 6.66 -3.75 -7.71
C ILE A 133 5.76 -3.87 -8.95
N GLU A 134 4.46 -3.70 -8.75
CA GLU A 134 3.51 -3.43 -9.83
C GLU A 134 3.27 -1.93 -9.84
N TRP A 135 3.68 -1.26 -10.92
CA TRP A 135 3.65 0.18 -11.01
C TRP A 135 2.27 0.70 -11.40
N LEU A 136 1.75 1.63 -10.61
CA LEU A 136 0.56 2.39 -10.92
C LEU A 136 0.94 3.67 -11.66
N PRO A 137 0.08 4.17 -12.58
CA PRO A 137 0.30 5.48 -13.18
C PRO A 137 0.19 6.59 -12.14
N GLN A 138 0.91 7.69 -12.39
CA GLN A 138 0.81 8.89 -11.59
C GLN A 138 -0.48 9.66 -11.91
N PRO A 139 -0.87 10.67 -11.10
CA PRO A 139 -2.09 11.44 -11.36
C PRO A 139 -2.15 12.08 -12.75
N ASP A 140 -0.99 12.38 -13.38
CA ASP A 140 -0.93 12.89 -14.75
C ASP A 140 -1.03 11.79 -15.82
N GLY A 141 -1.18 10.52 -15.41
CA GLY A 141 -1.29 9.38 -16.32
C GLY A 141 0.03 8.74 -16.71
N THR A 142 1.19 9.32 -16.35
CA THR A 142 2.49 8.71 -16.64
C THR A 142 2.80 7.60 -15.67
N THR A 143 3.56 6.59 -16.12
CA THR A 143 4.02 5.49 -15.24
C THR A 143 5.50 5.72 -14.90
N PRO A 144 5.86 5.55 -13.63
CA PRO A 144 7.26 5.69 -13.20
C PRO A 144 8.22 4.74 -13.87
#